data_fbef7b36574752944444cbe8aea35b6e
#
_entry.id   fbef7b36574752944444cbe8aea35b6e
#
_cell.length_a   1.000
_cell.length_b   1.000
_cell.length_c   1.000
_cell.angle_alpha   90.00
_cell.angle_beta   90.00
_cell.angle_gamma   90.00
#
_symmetry.space_group_name_H-M   'P 1'
#
loop_
_entity.id
_entity.type
_entity.pdbx_description
1 polymer ?
#
loop_
_entity_poly.entity_id
_entity_poly.type
_entity_poly.pdbx_seq_one_letter_code
_entity_poly.pdbx_strand_id
1 'polypeptide(L)'
;MNKKFKALSLLLLSLLLFGLISCSNNNSPNNTTDNSTNTKNPPTNQEYYDYLTERFNHYFGNNDLDTTYDVFVDNFTYDGTYDEFITTYNNDYVQLKTNLEAFKNDLENNVVKGNDEVDKYNQEVITATDKAIIAVDDYTDSFTEKAKDYATLSKDEVVKGLRTLTLGAHNARLDLKNLIDDAKNQLGIK
;
A
#
# COMPACT_ATOMS: atom_id res chain seq x y z
N MET A 1 -15.41 19.93 38.84
CA MET A 1 -13.96 20.27 38.97
C MET A 1 -13.16 19.37 38.02
N ASN A 2 -12.84 19.91 36.93
CA ASN A 2 -11.59 19.94 36.17
C ASN A 2 -10.60 18.77 36.31
N LYS A 3 -10.29 18.07 35.17
CA LYS A 3 -8.90 18.05 34.71
C LYS A 3 -8.86 17.68 33.23
N LYS A 4 -8.29 18.61 32.49
CA LYS A 4 -8.00 18.58 31.07
C LYS A 4 -6.96 17.51 30.78
N PHE A 5 -7.25 16.52 29.92
CA PHE A 5 -6.22 15.74 29.25
C PHE A 5 -5.88 16.44 27.94
N LYS A 6 -4.73 17.08 27.93
CA LYS A 6 -4.10 17.56 26.70
C LYS A 6 -3.54 16.36 25.95
N ALA A 7 -4.12 16.05 24.81
CA ALA A 7 -3.51 15.15 23.84
C ALA A 7 -2.25 15.83 23.32
N LEU A 8 -1.10 15.26 23.62
CA LEU A 8 0.20 15.64 23.08
C LEU A 8 0.36 14.88 21.76
N SER A 9 -0.01 15.54 20.67
CA SER A 9 0.31 15.08 19.32
C SER A 9 1.82 15.27 19.10
N LEU A 10 2.59 14.21 19.21
CA LEU A 10 4.01 14.22 18.86
C LEU A 10 4.12 13.87 17.38
N LEU A 11 4.17 14.90 16.56
CA LEU A 11 4.48 14.82 15.15
C LEU A 11 5.98 14.49 15.02
N LEU A 12 6.31 13.21 14.83
CA LEU A 12 7.67 12.79 14.53
C LEU A 12 7.90 12.92 13.02
N LEU A 13 8.33 14.11 12.63
CA LEU A 13 8.84 14.41 11.30
C LEU A 13 10.24 13.78 11.17
N SER A 14 10.32 12.52 10.73
CA SER A 14 11.59 11.90 10.37
C SER A 14 11.97 12.27 8.93
N LEU A 15 12.73 13.36 8.81
CA LEU A 15 13.47 13.72 7.59
C LEU A 15 14.58 12.67 7.39
N LEU A 16 14.36 11.69 6.54
CA LEU A 16 15.45 10.83 6.05
C LEU A 16 16.17 11.56 4.91
N LEU A 17 17.24 12.24 5.30
CA LEU A 17 18.28 12.71 4.38
C LEU A 17 19.05 11.49 3.86
N PHE A 18 18.75 11.04 2.65
CA PHE A 18 19.62 10.11 1.94
C PHE A 18 20.86 10.85 1.49
N GLY A 19 21.96 10.60 2.21
CA GLY A 19 23.28 11.09 1.90
C GLY A 19 23.77 10.55 0.56
N LEU A 20 24.10 11.45 -0.34
CA LEU A 20 24.85 11.17 -1.55
C LEU A 20 26.24 10.65 -1.16
N ILE A 21 26.52 9.38 -1.41
CA ILE A 21 27.89 8.87 -1.40
C ILE A 21 28.53 9.27 -2.72
N SER A 22 29.21 10.40 -2.69
CA SER A 22 30.10 10.84 -3.78
C SER A 22 31.45 10.14 -3.60
N CYS A 23 31.77 9.18 -4.43
CA CYS A 23 33.14 8.71 -4.60
C CYS A 23 33.89 9.71 -5.46
N SER A 24 34.70 10.54 -4.78
CA SER A 24 35.69 11.38 -5.42
C SER A 24 36.90 10.54 -5.82
N ASN A 25 37.22 10.51 -7.12
CA ASN A 25 38.58 10.19 -7.53
C ASN A 25 39.11 11.32 -8.42
N ASN A 26 40.17 11.95 -7.92
CA ASN A 26 40.87 13.04 -8.56
C ASN A 26 41.56 12.61 -9.85
N ASN A 27 41.41 13.39 -10.95
CA ASN A 27 42.53 14.00 -11.66
C ASN A 27 42.05 14.94 -12.77
N SER A 28 42.36 16.18 -12.55
CA SER A 28 42.77 17.33 -13.40
C SER A 28 42.21 17.62 -14.82
N PRO A 29 42.36 18.85 -15.36
CA PRO A 29 41.17 19.59 -15.78
C PRO A 29 41.05 19.64 -17.31
N ASN A 30 39.84 19.53 -17.84
CA ASN A 30 39.51 20.13 -19.14
C ASN A 30 38.06 20.64 -19.08
N ASN A 31 37.95 21.93 -19.30
CA ASN A 31 36.71 22.67 -19.48
C ASN A 31 35.89 22.06 -20.62
N THR A 32 34.83 21.39 -20.27
CA THR A 32 33.67 21.22 -21.16
C THR A 32 32.44 21.30 -20.27
N THR A 33 31.64 22.32 -20.49
CA THR A 33 30.34 22.52 -19.83
C THR A 33 29.41 21.43 -20.34
N ASP A 34 29.48 20.24 -19.73
CA ASP A 34 28.48 19.20 -19.92
C ASP A 34 27.30 19.53 -19.01
N ASN A 35 26.30 20.13 -19.63
CA ASN A 35 24.97 20.24 -19.11
C ASN A 35 24.33 18.85 -19.27
N SER A 36 24.82 17.85 -18.50
CA SER A 36 24.25 16.54 -18.42
C SER A 36 22.95 16.63 -17.62
N THR A 37 21.89 16.97 -18.32
CA THR A 37 20.54 16.61 -17.86
C THR A 37 20.52 15.09 -17.74
N ASN A 38 20.54 14.59 -16.51
CA ASN A 38 20.48 13.17 -16.17
C ASN A 38 19.03 12.70 -16.46
N THR A 39 18.69 12.61 -17.76
CA THR A 39 17.43 12.03 -18.21
C THR A 39 17.54 10.52 -17.98
N LYS A 40 16.94 10.04 -16.88
CA LYS A 40 16.74 8.60 -16.71
C LYS A 40 16.01 8.07 -17.94
N ASN A 41 16.53 7.01 -18.54
CA ASN A 41 15.85 6.33 -19.63
C ASN A 41 14.59 5.63 -19.09
N PRO A 42 13.54 5.47 -19.93
CA PRO A 42 12.42 4.61 -19.60
C PRO A 42 12.91 3.19 -19.26
N PRO A 43 12.31 2.53 -18.26
CA PRO A 43 12.72 1.19 -17.90
C PRO A 43 12.34 0.18 -19.00
N THR A 44 13.13 -0.88 -19.13
CA THR A 44 12.72 -2.07 -19.84
C THR A 44 11.59 -2.80 -19.08
N ASN A 45 10.88 -3.72 -19.74
CA ASN A 45 9.83 -4.51 -19.11
C ASN A 45 10.36 -5.27 -17.87
N GLN A 46 11.58 -5.83 -17.96
CA GLN A 46 12.20 -6.55 -16.85
C GLN A 46 12.54 -5.62 -15.68
N GLU A 47 13.15 -4.46 -15.94
CA GLU A 47 13.50 -3.49 -14.90
C GLU A 47 12.25 -2.95 -14.20
N TYR A 48 11.17 -2.74 -14.94
CA TYR A 48 9.90 -2.34 -14.35
C TYR A 48 9.28 -3.46 -13.51
N TYR A 49 9.27 -4.70 -13.99
CA TYR A 49 8.79 -5.86 -13.23
C TYR A 49 9.53 -6.03 -11.90
N ASP A 50 10.87 -5.94 -11.94
CA ASP A 50 11.71 -6.05 -10.74
C ASP A 50 11.40 -4.92 -9.75
N TYR A 51 11.26 -3.69 -10.24
CA TYR A 51 10.85 -2.53 -9.44
C TYR A 51 9.45 -2.71 -8.84
N LEU A 52 8.46 -3.07 -9.65
CA LEU A 52 7.09 -3.27 -9.24
C LEU A 52 6.97 -4.32 -8.11
N THR A 53 7.61 -5.47 -8.30
CA THR A 53 7.59 -6.56 -7.32
C THR A 53 8.35 -6.20 -6.05
N GLU A 54 9.48 -5.49 -6.15
CA GLU A 54 10.20 -4.97 -4.99
C GLU A 54 9.33 -4.00 -4.20
N ARG A 55 8.66 -3.05 -4.85
CA ARG A 55 7.80 -2.07 -4.16
C ARG A 55 6.58 -2.73 -3.55
N PHE A 56 5.94 -3.64 -4.27
CA PHE A 56 4.81 -4.41 -3.73
C PHE A 56 5.21 -5.18 -2.47
N ASN A 57 6.32 -5.91 -2.53
CA ASN A 57 6.83 -6.65 -1.37
C ASN A 57 7.24 -5.73 -0.21
N HIS A 58 7.76 -4.55 -0.49
CA HIS A 58 8.13 -3.57 0.53
C HIS A 58 6.92 -3.10 1.35
N TYR A 59 5.79 -2.83 0.70
CA TYR A 59 4.60 -2.29 1.37
C TYR A 59 3.66 -3.37 1.90
N PHE A 60 3.63 -4.57 1.29
CA PHE A 60 2.63 -5.59 1.58
C PHE A 60 3.21 -6.95 1.98
N GLY A 61 4.54 -7.08 2.09
CA GLY A 61 5.19 -8.36 2.39
C GLY A 61 5.20 -9.33 1.21
N ASN A 62 5.78 -10.53 1.45
CA ASN A 62 6.01 -11.50 0.37
C ASN A 62 4.76 -12.26 -0.08
N ASN A 63 3.63 -12.18 0.62
CA ASN A 63 2.51 -13.09 0.39
C ASN A 63 1.12 -12.47 0.37
N ASP A 64 0.90 -11.25 0.88
CA ASP A 64 -0.45 -10.67 0.90
C ASP A 64 -0.44 -9.16 1.17
N LEU A 65 -1.56 -8.51 0.81
CA LEU A 65 -1.91 -7.17 1.29
C LEU A 65 -2.29 -7.29 2.77
N ASP A 66 -1.30 -7.41 3.63
CA ASP A 66 -1.35 -8.04 4.95
C ASP A 66 -2.36 -7.39 5.91
N THR A 67 -3.28 -8.19 6.41
CA THR A 67 -4.08 -7.87 7.59
C THR A 67 -3.88 -8.98 8.62
N THR A 68 -3.76 -8.62 9.89
CA THR A 68 -3.59 -9.58 11.00
C THR A 68 -4.75 -10.59 11.06
N TYR A 69 -5.94 -10.13 10.69
CA TYR A 69 -7.15 -10.94 10.70
C TYR A 69 -7.80 -10.99 9.33
N ASP A 70 -7.78 -12.17 8.70
CA ASP A 70 -8.56 -12.42 7.48
C ASP A 70 -9.91 -13.06 7.85
N VAL A 71 -10.94 -12.22 7.94
CA VAL A 71 -12.30 -12.68 8.25
C VAL A 71 -12.92 -13.54 7.15
N PHE A 72 -12.31 -13.63 5.95
CA PHE A 72 -12.79 -14.44 4.84
C PHE A 72 -12.31 -15.89 4.88
N VAL A 73 -11.36 -16.20 5.78
CA VAL A 73 -10.96 -17.60 6.04
C VAL A 73 -12.13 -18.38 6.61
N ASP A 74 -12.31 -19.61 6.15
CA ASP A 74 -13.36 -20.51 6.64
C ASP A 74 -13.19 -20.77 8.15
N ASN A 75 -14.31 -20.72 8.87
CA ASN A 75 -14.38 -20.90 10.32
C ASN A 75 -13.52 -19.89 11.11
N PHE A 76 -13.24 -18.71 10.53
CA PHE A 76 -12.54 -17.65 11.26
C PHE A 76 -13.30 -17.28 12.53
N THR A 77 -12.57 -17.18 13.62
CA THR A 77 -12.99 -16.61 14.90
C THR A 77 -11.84 -15.82 15.49
N TYR A 78 -12.12 -14.95 16.45
CA TYR A 78 -11.09 -14.18 17.15
C TYR A 78 -11.05 -14.52 18.64
N ASP A 79 -9.85 -14.45 19.22
CA ASP A 79 -9.64 -14.58 20.65
C ASP A 79 -9.82 -13.22 21.34
N GLY A 80 -9.94 -13.25 22.67
CA GLY A 80 -10.08 -12.02 23.46
C GLY A 80 -11.45 -11.36 23.38
N THR A 81 -11.47 -10.08 23.68
CA THR A 81 -12.67 -9.23 23.69
C THR A 81 -12.97 -8.65 22.32
N TYR A 82 -14.23 -8.24 22.12
CA TYR A 82 -14.62 -7.50 20.92
C TYR A 82 -13.76 -6.24 20.71
N ASP A 83 -13.54 -5.46 21.78
CA ASP A 83 -12.81 -4.18 21.67
C ASP A 83 -11.36 -4.37 21.26
N GLU A 84 -10.67 -5.42 21.75
CA GLU A 84 -9.31 -5.75 21.35
C GLU A 84 -9.24 -6.17 19.88
N PHE A 85 -10.13 -7.09 19.48
CA PHE A 85 -10.21 -7.58 18.11
C PHE A 85 -10.50 -6.43 17.12
N ILE A 86 -11.56 -5.66 17.38
CA ILE A 86 -12.01 -4.63 16.44
C ILE A 86 -11.04 -3.46 16.34
N THR A 87 -10.34 -3.12 17.43
CA THR A 87 -9.29 -2.11 17.41
C THR A 87 -8.15 -2.54 16.50
N THR A 88 -7.67 -3.77 16.63
CA THR A 88 -6.62 -4.31 15.76
C THR A 88 -7.08 -4.37 14.32
N TYR A 89 -8.27 -4.93 14.09
CA TYR A 89 -8.86 -5.06 12.76
C TYR A 89 -8.98 -3.72 12.03
N ASN A 90 -9.46 -2.68 12.73
CA ASN A 90 -9.58 -1.35 12.14
C ASN A 90 -8.20 -0.70 11.88
N ASN A 91 -7.25 -0.87 12.79
CA ASN A 91 -5.88 -0.36 12.61
C ASN A 91 -5.19 -0.99 11.40
N ASP A 92 -5.42 -2.29 11.14
CA ASP A 92 -4.90 -2.98 9.96
C ASP A 92 -5.40 -2.32 8.66
N TYR A 93 -6.67 -1.95 8.58
CA TYR A 93 -7.21 -1.26 7.41
C TYR A 93 -6.69 0.18 7.26
N VAL A 94 -6.47 0.89 8.36
CA VAL A 94 -5.82 2.22 8.34
C VAL A 94 -4.38 2.10 7.83
N GLN A 95 -3.64 1.10 8.29
CA GLN A 95 -2.28 0.84 7.82
C GLN A 95 -2.26 0.39 6.37
N LEU A 96 -3.18 -0.48 5.97
CA LEU A 96 -3.35 -0.90 4.58
C LEU A 96 -3.57 0.30 3.65
N LYS A 97 -4.45 1.23 4.01
CA LYS A 97 -4.64 2.46 3.23
C LYS A 97 -3.35 3.24 3.08
N THR A 98 -2.64 3.47 4.19
CA THR A 98 -1.36 4.18 4.18
C THR A 98 -0.34 3.53 3.25
N ASN A 99 -0.26 2.20 3.27
CA ASN A 99 0.63 1.44 2.40
C ASN A 99 0.21 1.51 0.93
N LEU A 100 -1.09 1.43 0.63
CA LEU A 100 -1.62 1.57 -0.73
C LEU A 100 -1.33 2.97 -1.31
N GLU A 101 -1.52 4.02 -0.52
CA GLU A 101 -1.21 5.41 -0.92
C GLU A 101 0.29 5.60 -1.20
N ALA A 102 1.15 5.04 -0.34
CA ALA A 102 2.59 5.11 -0.53
C ALA A 102 3.05 4.30 -1.75
N PHE A 103 2.52 3.10 -1.96
CA PHE A 103 2.79 2.28 -3.13
C PHE A 103 2.37 2.99 -4.43
N LYS A 104 1.16 3.55 -4.48
CA LYS A 104 0.69 4.36 -5.61
C LYS A 104 1.64 5.52 -5.90
N ASN A 105 2.00 6.28 -4.87
CA ASN A 105 2.91 7.43 -5.00
C ASN A 105 4.27 7.03 -5.57
N ASP A 106 4.81 5.87 -5.19
CA ASP A 106 6.04 5.34 -5.77
C ASP A 106 5.89 5.04 -7.26
N LEU A 107 4.79 4.42 -7.68
CA LEU A 107 4.52 4.11 -9.08
C LEU A 107 4.34 5.37 -9.94
N GLU A 108 3.67 6.40 -9.40
CA GLU A 108 3.43 7.66 -10.11
C GLU A 108 4.69 8.51 -10.30
N ASN A 109 5.59 8.51 -9.30
CA ASN A 109 6.70 9.45 -9.27
C ASN A 109 8.05 8.84 -9.67
N ASN A 110 8.21 7.52 -9.60
CA ASN A 110 9.51 6.89 -9.84
C ASN A 110 9.59 6.08 -11.14
N VAL A 111 8.46 5.82 -11.80
CA VAL A 111 8.44 5.16 -13.11
C VAL A 111 8.58 6.20 -14.22
N VAL A 112 9.72 6.17 -14.91
CA VAL A 112 10.00 7.08 -16.03
C VAL A 112 9.21 6.64 -17.25
N LYS A 113 8.43 7.57 -17.85
CA LYS A 113 7.59 7.31 -19.02
C LYS A 113 8.40 7.19 -20.32
N GLY A 114 7.86 6.48 -21.29
CA GLY A 114 8.42 6.36 -22.64
C GLY A 114 8.64 4.93 -23.12
N ASN A 115 8.22 3.94 -22.34
CA ASN A 115 8.03 2.55 -22.77
C ASN A 115 6.52 2.26 -22.75
N ASP A 116 5.88 2.17 -23.91
CA ASP A 116 4.42 2.11 -24.02
C ASP A 116 3.80 0.91 -23.27
N GLU A 117 4.48 -0.24 -23.24
CA GLU A 117 3.99 -1.42 -22.51
C GLU A 117 4.07 -1.20 -21.01
N VAL A 118 5.17 -0.66 -20.52
CA VAL A 118 5.36 -0.29 -19.12
C VAL A 118 4.38 0.80 -18.70
N ASP A 119 4.25 1.87 -19.50
CA ASP A 119 3.38 3.00 -19.20
C ASP A 119 1.92 2.56 -19.06
N LYS A 120 1.47 1.69 -19.98
CA LYS A 120 0.12 1.13 -19.93
C LYS A 120 -0.07 0.27 -18.69
N TYR A 121 0.84 -0.66 -18.44
CA TYR A 121 0.71 -1.58 -17.31
C TYR A 121 0.82 -0.87 -15.96
N ASN A 122 1.74 0.08 -15.82
CA ASN A 122 1.86 0.92 -14.63
C ASN A 122 0.55 1.69 -14.34
N GLN A 123 -0.10 2.20 -15.38
CA GLN A 123 -1.40 2.87 -15.22
C GLN A 123 -2.51 1.91 -14.79
N GLU A 124 -2.50 0.66 -15.24
CA GLU A 124 -3.43 -0.38 -14.79
C GLU A 124 -3.24 -0.69 -13.31
N VAL A 125 -1.99 -0.84 -12.85
CA VAL A 125 -1.64 -1.08 -11.44
C VAL A 125 -2.05 0.11 -10.57
N ILE A 126 -1.76 1.35 -10.99
CA ILE A 126 -2.19 2.57 -10.30
C ILE A 126 -3.71 2.60 -10.16
N THR A 127 -4.44 2.29 -11.23
CA THR A 127 -5.92 2.27 -11.23
C THR A 127 -6.49 1.20 -10.28
N ALA A 128 -5.87 0.03 -10.23
CA ALA A 128 -6.27 -1.03 -9.30
C ALA A 128 -5.97 -0.64 -7.84
N THR A 129 -4.84 0.03 -7.61
CA THR A 129 -4.47 0.55 -6.28
C THR A 129 -5.46 1.63 -5.82
N ASP A 130 -5.88 2.55 -6.70
CA ASP A 130 -6.92 3.55 -6.40
C ASP A 130 -8.25 2.90 -6.01
N LYS A 131 -8.67 1.87 -6.73
CA LYS A 131 -9.88 1.12 -6.37
C LYS A 131 -9.78 0.49 -4.98
N ALA A 132 -8.61 -0.04 -4.63
CA ALA A 132 -8.39 -0.61 -3.30
C ALA A 132 -8.42 0.47 -2.21
N ILE A 133 -7.84 1.65 -2.44
CA ILE A 133 -7.90 2.79 -1.52
C ILE A 133 -9.35 3.21 -1.28
N ILE A 134 -10.13 3.43 -2.35
CA ILE A 134 -11.54 3.82 -2.26
C ILE A 134 -12.35 2.79 -1.47
N ALA A 135 -12.14 1.50 -1.74
CA ALA A 135 -12.87 0.44 -1.06
C ALA A 135 -12.51 0.32 0.44
N VAL A 136 -11.27 0.67 0.82
CA VAL A 136 -10.87 0.78 2.23
C VAL A 136 -11.50 2.00 2.89
N ASP A 137 -11.61 3.12 2.19
CA ASP A 137 -12.30 4.33 2.70
C ASP A 137 -13.79 4.06 2.93
N ASP A 138 -14.48 3.43 1.97
CA ASP A 138 -15.88 3.05 2.08
C ASP A 138 -16.12 2.13 3.30
N TYR A 139 -15.19 1.22 3.57
CA TYR A 139 -15.21 0.40 4.79
C TYR A 139 -15.06 1.26 6.04
N THR A 140 -14.05 2.13 6.10
CA THR A 140 -13.73 2.93 7.29
C THR A 140 -14.89 3.84 7.68
N ASP A 141 -15.51 4.49 6.69
CA ASP A 141 -16.67 5.34 6.88
C ASP A 141 -17.88 4.53 7.41
N SER A 142 -18.19 3.41 6.76
CA SER A 142 -19.29 2.54 7.15
C SER A 142 -19.09 1.88 8.51
N PHE A 143 -17.83 1.56 8.86
CA PHE A 143 -17.49 0.92 10.13
C PHE A 143 -17.75 1.86 11.30
N THR A 144 -17.43 3.15 11.19
CA THR A 144 -17.63 4.14 12.26
C THR A 144 -19.09 4.20 12.72
N GLU A 145 -20.03 4.00 11.80
CA GLU A 145 -21.47 3.98 12.11
C GLU A 145 -21.89 2.70 12.83
N LYS A 146 -21.31 1.55 12.46
CA LYS A 146 -21.76 0.20 12.86
C LYS A 146 -21.00 -0.39 14.05
N ALA A 147 -19.83 0.13 14.40
CA ALA A 147 -18.97 -0.44 15.43
C ALA A 147 -19.69 -0.66 16.78
N LYS A 148 -20.57 0.29 17.18
CA LYS A 148 -21.34 0.19 18.44
C LYS A 148 -22.38 -0.92 18.41
N ASP A 149 -23.01 -1.12 17.25
CA ASP A 149 -24.02 -2.16 17.08
C ASP A 149 -23.36 -3.55 17.17
N TYR A 150 -22.19 -3.70 16.59
CA TYR A 150 -21.43 -4.95 16.61
C TYR A 150 -20.97 -5.35 18.02
N ALA A 151 -20.72 -4.41 18.91
CA ALA A 151 -20.31 -4.71 20.29
C ALA A 151 -21.33 -5.53 21.08
N THR A 152 -22.58 -5.60 20.63
CA THR A 152 -23.67 -6.35 21.29
C THR A 152 -23.95 -7.71 20.66
N LEU A 153 -23.26 -8.04 19.58
CA LEU A 153 -23.46 -9.25 18.80
C LEU A 153 -22.58 -10.42 19.31
N SER A 154 -22.95 -11.63 18.93
CA SER A 154 -22.07 -12.79 19.09
C SER A 154 -20.85 -12.68 18.17
N LYS A 155 -19.76 -13.41 18.49
CA LYS A 155 -18.53 -13.41 17.65
C LYS A 155 -18.84 -13.78 16.20
N ASP A 156 -19.66 -14.76 15.96
CA ASP A 156 -20.04 -15.22 14.62
C ASP A 156 -20.81 -14.15 13.85
N GLU A 157 -21.71 -13.43 14.52
CA GLU A 157 -22.46 -12.32 13.90
C GLU A 157 -21.55 -11.14 13.59
N VAL A 158 -20.60 -10.81 14.46
CA VAL A 158 -19.56 -9.80 14.21
C VAL A 158 -18.76 -10.18 12.97
N VAL A 159 -18.23 -11.39 12.89
CA VAL A 159 -17.43 -11.86 11.73
C VAL A 159 -18.26 -11.81 10.45
N LYS A 160 -19.51 -12.26 10.48
CA LYS A 160 -20.42 -12.18 9.33
C LYS A 160 -20.69 -10.73 8.89
N GLY A 161 -20.88 -9.84 9.85
CA GLY A 161 -21.07 -8.42 9.61
C GLY A 161 -19.83 -7.78 8.96
N LEU A 162 -18.65 -8.08 9.48
CA LEU A 162 -17.39 -7.59 8.94
C LEU A 162 -17.13 -8.12 7.53
N ARG A 163 -17.37 -9.40 7.24
CA ARG A 163 -17.29 -9.95 5.87
C ARG A 163 -18.15 -9.16 4.89
N THR A 164 -19.36 -8.80 5.29
CA THR A 164 -20.23 -7.99 4.43
C THR A 164 -19.69 -6.58 4.24
N LEU A 165 -19.19 -5.98 5.31
CA LEU A 165 -18.73 -4.60 5.32
C LEU A 165 -17.41 -4.41 4.55
N THR A 166 -16.52 -5.40 4.62
CA THR A 166 -15.18 -5.34 4.01
C THR A 166 -15.09 -6.07 2.67
N LEU A 167 -16.19 -6.63 2.14
CA LEU A 167 -16.18 -7.40 0.89
C LEU A 167 -15.59 -6.61 -0.29
N GLY A 168 -15.93 -5.31 -0.40
CA GLY A 168 -15.40 -4.43 -1.44
C GLY A 168 -13.87 -4.29 -1.34
N ALA A 169 -13.35 -4.02 -0.14
CA ALA A 169 -11.93 -3.91 0.11
C ALA A 169 -11.19 -5.24 -0.13
N HIS A 170 -11.78 -6.36 0.31
CA HIS A 170 -11.23 -7.69 0.07
C HIS A 170 -11.09 -7.99 -1.43
N ASN A 171 -12.15 -7.79 -2.22
CA ASN A 171 -12.13 -8.03 -3.65
C ASN A 171 -11.13 -7.11 -4.38
N ALA A 172 -11.09 -5.82 -4.04
CA ALA A 172 -10.17 -4.88 -4.67
C ALA A 172 -8.70 -5.22 -4.37
N ARG A 173 -8.40 -5.73 -3.16
CA ARG A 173 -7.08 -6.26 -2.80
C ARG A 173 -6.71 -7.48 -3.62
N LEU A 174 -7.63 -8.44 -3.78
CA LEU A 174 -7.41 -9.63 -4.61
C LEU A 174 -7.17 -9.25 -6.07
N ASP A 175 -7.93 -8.31 -6.61
CA ASP A 175 -7.75 -7.82 -7.97
C ASP A 175 -6.37 -7.19 -8.17
N LEU A 176 -5.92 -6.35 -7.22
CA LEU A 176 -4.58 -5.77 -7.25
C LEU A 176 -3.49 -6.86 -7.17
N LYS A 177 -3.63 -7.81 -6.23
CA LYS A 177 -2.68 -8.91 -6.10
C LYS A 177 -2.58 -9.75 -7.38
N ASN A 178 -3.71 -10.13 -7.95
CA ASN A 178 -3.75 -10.90 -9.19
C ASN A 178 -3.08 -10.15 -10.36
N LEU A 179 -3.27 -8.83 -10.42
CA LEU A 179 -2.59 -7.99 -11.41
C LEU A 179 -1.07 -8.04 -11.21
N ILE A 180 -0.57 -7.92 -9.98
CA ILE A 180 0.86 -8.01 -9.69
C ILE A 180 1.42 -9.40 -10.03
N ASP A 181 0.70 -10.46 -9.65
CA ASP A 181 1.11 -11.85 -9.94
C ASP A 181 1.19 -12.14 -11.45
N ASP A 182 0.32 -11.53 -12.27
CA ASP A 182 0.31 -11.69 -13.72
C ASP A 182 1.27 -10.73 -14.47
N ALA A 183 1.93 -9.82 -13.77
CA ALA A 183 2.78 -8.79 -14.36
C ALA A 183 3.83 -9.34 -15.33
N LYS A 184 4.46 -10.48 -14.98
CA LYS A 184 5.48 -11.12 -15.81
C LYS A 184 4.93 -11.52 -17.17
N ASN A 185 3.73 -12.09 -17.21
CA ASN A 185 3.06 -12.50 -18.44
C ASN A 185 2.64 -11.29 -19.27
N GLN A 186 2.03 -10.30 -18.66
CA GLN A 186 1.52 -9.09 -19.33
C GLN A 186 2.65 -8.25 -19.96
N LEU A 187 3.81 -8.24 -19.34
CA LEU A 187 5.01 -7.56 -19.84
C LEU A 187 5.85 -8.45 -20.81
N GLY A 188 5.38 -9.67 -21.14
CA GLY A 188 6.06 -10.56 -22.09
C GLY A 188 7.44 -11.06 -21.64
N ILE A 189 7.68 -11.10 -20.32
CA ILE A 189 8.96 -11.53 -19.74
C ILE A 189 8.99 -13.06 -19.68
N LYS A 190 10.08 -13.64 -20.21
CA LYS A 190 10.30 -15.10 -20.31
C LYS A 190 11.03 -15.65 -19.08
#